data_4c662ac5a8ccbe8af97420346b9ffdba
#
_entry.id   4c662ac5a8ccbe8af97420346b9ffdba
#
_cell.length_a   1.000
_cell.length_b   1.000
_cell.length_c   1.000
_cell.angle_alpha   90.00
_cell.angle_beta   90.00
_cell.angle_gamma   90.00
#
_symmetry.space_group_name_H-M   'P 1'
#
loop_
_entity.id
_entity.type
_entity.pdbx_description
1 polymer ?
#
loop_
_entity_poly.entity_id
_entity_poly.type
_entity_poly.pdbx_seq_one_letter_code
_entity_poly.pdbx_strand_id
1 'polypeptide(L)'
;MTELGTVAWPPAPIRTVRLVLRAPEARDRAALIDLLASPEVGAYLGGPQPREELERAMPEIPSRRPGVFTVARDGAMIGRITLARDTGHLPRAAGRAELGYLFLPEAWGYGYAAEACAAALDWFAAALPGEPVVLATQTANLRSMRLAARLGFTEVERFEAYGAEQWFGMWSPAAPSP
;
A
#
# COMPACT_ATOMS: atom_id res chain seq x y z
N MET A 1 13.16 -0.04 -12.15
CA MET A 1 12.08 0.67 -11.41
C MET A 1 11.02 1.05 -12.43
N THR A 2 9.96 0.30 -12.48
CA THR A 2 8.88 0.54 -13.43
C THR A 2 7.92 1.56 -12.81
N GLU A 3 8.07 2.81 -13.20
CA GLU A 3 7.15 3.88 -12.82
C GLU A 3 5.74 3.61 -13.34
N LEU A 4 4.72 4.21 -12.74
CA LEU A 4 3.32 4.13 -13.19
C LEU A 4 3.09 4.79 -14.57
N GLY A 5 4.15 4.95 -15.37
CA GLY A 5 4.09 5.57 -16.70
C GLY A 5 3.94 7.09 -16.62
N THR A 6 3.11 7.65 -17.49
CA THR A 6 2.89 9.11 -17.63
C THR A 6 1.96 9.71 -16.59
N VAL A 7 1.74 9.05 -15.44
CA VAL A 7 0.89 9.58 -14.37
C VAL A 7 1.53 10.81 -13.75
N ALA A 8 0.81 11.92 -13.69
CA ALA A 8 1.27 13.13 -13.00
C ALA A 8 1.45 12.85 -11.49
N TRP A 9 2.66 13.09 -10.99
CA TRP A 9 3.01 12.82 -9.60
C TRP A 9 3.75 14.01 -8.95
N PRO A 10 3.44 14.36 -7.69
CA PRO A 10 2.30 13.85 -6.92
C PRO A 10 0.97 14.43 -7.40
N PRO A 11 -0.15 13.72 -7.22
CA PRO A 11 -1.46 14.32 -7.41
C PRO A 11 -1.75 15.36 -6.34
N ALA A 12 -2.79 16.15 -6.52
CA ALA A 12 -3.35 16.92 -5.42
C ALA A 12 -3.71 15.97 -4.26
N PRO A 13 -3.57 16.38 -2.98
CA PRO A 13 -3.92 15.53 -1.85
C PRO A 13 -5.34 14.95 -1.98
N ILE A 14 -5.44 13.63 -1.84
CA ILE A 14 -6.72 12.93 -1.90
C ILE A 14 -7.34 12.96 -0.51
N ARG A 15 -8.51 13.59 -0.39
CA ARG A 15 -9.23 13.69 0.88
C ARG A 15 -10.35 12.68 0.94
N THR A 16 -10.42 11.95 2.04
CA THR A 16 -11.55 11.08 2.39
C THR A 16 -12.32 11.68 3.56
N VAL A 17 -13.28 10.95 4.12
CA VAL A 17 -14.04 11.43 5.29
C VAL A 17 -13.13 11.72 6.48
N ARG A 18 -12.10 10.90 6.71
CA ARG A 18 -11.23 10.99 7.91
C ARG A 18 -9.75 11.17 7.59
N LEU A 19 -9.33 10.96 6.34
CA LEU A 19 -7.92 10.81 5.97
C LEU A 19 -7.53 11.75 4.83
N VAL A 20 -6.21 11.93 4.69
CA VAL A 20 -5.58 12.58 3.55
C VAL A 20 -4.47 11.67 3.03
N LEU A 21 -4.52 11.34 1.74
CA LEU A 21 -3.44 10.66 1.03
C LEU A 21 -2.62 11.72 0.29
N ARG A 22 -1.33 11.77 0.55
CA ARG A 22 -0.43 12.79 0.01
C ARG A 22 1.00 12.26 -0.19
N ALA A 23 1.84 13.04 -0.85
CA ALA A 23 3.27 12.77 -0.88
C ALA A 23 3.87 12.88 0.54
N PRO A 24 4.93 12.12 0.85
CA PRO A 24 5.61 12.22 2.15
C PRO A 24 6.27 13.59 2.34
N GLU A 25 6.31 14.02 3.59
CA GLU A 25 6.94 15.26 4.07
C GLU A 25 7.99 14.96 5.13
N ALA A 26 8.85 15.94 5.45
CA ALA A 26 9.89 15.78 6.47
C ALA A 26 9.33 15.33 7.84
N ARG A 27 8.18 15.85 8.23
CA ARG A 27 7.49 15.48 9.48
C ARG A 27 7.07 14.01 9.57
N ASP A 28 6.98 13.31 8.43
CA ASP A 28 6.56 11.90 8.37
C ASP A 28 7.72 10.94 8.65
N ARG A 29 8.97 11.42 8.63
CA ARG A 29 10.17 10.57 8.74
C ARG A 29 10.16 9.69 9.99
N ALA A 30 9.87 10.27 11.15
CA ALA A 30 9.85 9.52 12.42
C ALA A 30 8.77 8.43 12.42
N ALA A 31 7.55 8.75 11.98
CA ALA A 31 6.46 7.80 11.91
C ALA A 31 6.73 6.69 10.88
N LEU A 32 7.40 6.99 9.78
CA LEU A 32 7.79 5.99 8.78
C LEU A 32 8.85 5.03 9.34
N ILE A 33 9.80 5.52 10.12
CA ILE A 33 10.77 4.67 10.83
C ILE A 33 10.05 3.76 11.82
N ASP A 34 9.13 4.30 12.62
CA ASP A 34 8.32 3.52 13.56
C ASP A 34 7.52 2.43 12.85
N LEU A 35 6.93 2.76 11.71
CA LEU A 35 6.16 1.83 10.89
C LEU A 35 7.02 0.65 10.39
N LEU A 36 8.19 0.94 9.84
CA LEU A 36 9.08 -0.08 9.26
C LEU A 36 9.86 -0.89 10.31
N ALA A 37 10.09 -0.31 11.49
CA ALA A 37 10.75 -0.96 12.61
C ALA A 37 9.78 -1.74 13.51
N SER A 38 8.45 -1.65 13.29
CA SER A 38 7.46 -2.32 14.12
C SER A 38 7.44 -3.82 13.89
N PRO A 39 7.64 -4.65 14.93
CA PRO A 39 7.50 -6.11 14.84
C PRO A 39 6.09 -6.54 14.40
N GLU A 40 5.07 -5.87 14.89
CA GLU A 40 3.67 -6.18 14.58
C GLU A 40 3.35 -5.90 13.11
N VAL A 41 3.84 -4.80 12.57
CA VAL A 41 3.68 -4.44 11.14
C VAL A 41 4.46 -5.41 10.26
N GLY A 42 5.67 -5.79 10.68
CA GLY A 42 6.55 -6.71 9.95
C GLY A 42 6.18 -8.18 10.04
N ALA A 43 5.22 -8.56 10.89
CA ALA A 43 4.93 -9.96 11.23
C ALA A 43 4.69 -10.89 10.01
N TYR A 44 4.12 -10.36 8.93
CA TYR A 44 3.86 -11.10 7.69
C TYR A 44 4.73 -10.62 6.50
N LEU A 45 5.77 -9.83 6.77
CA LEU A 45 6.62 -9.19 5.75
C LEU A 45 8.10 -9.57 5.90
N GLY A 46 8.39 -10.65 6.61
CA GLY A 46 9.78 -11.07 6.88
C GLY A 46 10.41 -10.44 8.12
N GLY A 47 9.62 -9.76 8.94
CA GLY A 47 10.05 -9.13 10.19
C GLY A 47 10.30 -7.63 10.09
N PRO A 48 10.58 -6.98 11.23
CA PRO A 48 10.87 -5.55 11.27
C PRO A 48 12.26 -5.25 10.68
N GLN A 49 12.40 -4.03 10.13
CA GLN A 49 13.71 -3.53 9.74
C GLN A 49 14.44 -2.95 10.95
N PRO A 50 15.79 -3.11 11.04
CA PRO A 50 16.56 -2.55 12.15
C PRO A 50 16.42 -1.01 12.20
N ARG A 51 16.00 -0.49 13.35
CA ARG A 51 15.75 0.96 13.53
C ARG A 51 16.98 1.80 13.22
N GLU A 52 18.15 1.41 13.69
CA GLU A 52 19.41 2.14 13.46
C GLU A 52 19.78 2.23 11.99
N GLU A 53 19.47 1.20 11.21
CA GLU A 53 19.68 1.21 9.75
C GLU A 53 18.70 2.16 9.08
N LEU A 54 17.44 2.14 9.49
CA LEU A 54 16.41 3.06 8.99
C LEU A 54 16.77 4.52 9.28
N GLU A 55 17.19 4.82 10.52
CA GLU A 55 17.59 6.17 10.92
C GLU A 55 18.79 6.69 10.14
N ARG A 56 19.74 5.79 9.81
CA ARG A 56 20.92 6.12 9.02
C ARG A 56 20.62 6.29 7.52
N ALA A 57 19.77 5.43 6.98
CA ALA A 57 19.52 5.36 5.54
C ALA A 57 18.39 6.27 5.06
N MET A 58 17.41 6.58 5.93
CA MET A 58 16.25 7.35 5.53
C MET A 58 16.57 8.84 5.44
N PRO A 59 16.35 9.48 4.27
CA PRO A 59 16.58 10.92 4.11
C PRO A 59 15.63 11.74 4.99
N GLU A 60 15.96 13.02 5.19
CA GLU A 60 15.13 13.95 5.96
C GLU A 60 13.69 14.03 5.43
N ILE A 61 13.54 14.10 4.12
CA ILE A 61 12.25 13.95 3.45
C ILE A 61 12.22 12.55 2.84
N PRO A 62 11.31 11.66 3.28
CA PRO A 62 11.20 10.33 2.70
C PRO A 62 10.95 10.38 1.19
N SER A 63 11.43 9.38 0.47
CA SER A 63 11.39 9.34 -0.99
C SER A 63 9.97 9.51 -1.55
N ARG A 64 9.82 10.47 -2.47
CA ARG A 64 8.58 10.78 -3.19
C ARG A 64 8.55 10.02 -4.52
N ARG A 65 8.15 8.76 -4.48
CA ARG A 65 8.02 7.94 -5.68
C ARG A 65 6.57 7.88 -6.16
N PRO A 66 6.32 7.87 -7.49
CA PRO A 66 4.99 7.68 -8.03
C PRO A 66 4.28 6.46 -7.42
N GLY A 67 3.03 6.64 -7.01
CA GLY A 67 2.22 5.59 -6.38
C GLY A 67 2.47 5.36 -4.90
N VAL A 68 3.35 6.11 -4.25
CA VAL A 68 3.64 5.98 -2.81
C VAL A 68 2.99 7.13 -2.04
N PHE A 69 1.93 6.82 -1.30
CA PHE A 69 1.19 7.78 -0.49
C PHE A 69 1.50 7.64 0.99
N THR A 70 1.73 8.76 1.66
CA THR A 70 1.53 8.89 3.10
C THR A 70 0.03 9.00 3.36
N VAL A 71 -0.48 8.20 4.28
CA VAL A 71 -1.83 8.33 4.82
C VAL A 71 -1.78 9.11 6.11
N ALA A 72 -2.42 10.26 6.14
CA ALA A 72 -2.43 11.15 7.30
C ALA A 72 -3.85 11.29 7.88
N ARG A 73 -3.92 11.36 9.20
CA ARG A 73 -5.11 11.74 9.96
C ARG A 73 -4.76 12.92 10.85
N ASP A 74 -5.56 13.98 10.80
CA ASP A 74 -5.31 15.21 11.57
C ASP A 74 -3.87 15.74 11.40
N GLY A 75 -3.32 15.62 10.19
CA GLY A 75 -1.97 16.04 9.83
C GLY A 75 -0.85 15.05 10.19
N ALA A 76 -1.09 14.05 11.01
CA ALA A 76 -0.11 13.06 11.41
C ALA A 76 -0.16 11.81 10.51
N MET A 77 0.99 11.30 10.10
CA MET A 77 1.10 10.03 9.38
C MET A 77 0.64 8.87 10.25
N ILE A 78 -0.28 8.06 9.73
CA ILE A 78 -0.74 6.82 10.36
C ILE A 78 -0.44 5.58 9.53
N GLY A 79 -0.07 5.76 8.26
CA GLY A 79 0.21 4.64 7.37
C GLY A 79 0.76 5.07 6.03
N ARG A 80 1.02 4.08 5.20
CA ARG A 80 1.57 4.22 3.86
C ARG A 80 0.83 3.28 2.91
N ILE A 81 0.53 3.78 1.71
CA ILE A 81 0.01 2.97 0.61
C ILE A 81 1.00 3.04 -0.55
N THR A 82 1.18 1.92 -1.21
CA THR A 82 2.00 1.80 -2.41
C THR A 82 1.17 1.18 -3.53
N LEU A 83 1.17 1.81 -4.69
CA LEU A 83 0.70 1.27 -5.94
C LEU A 83 1.88 1.32 -6.92
N ALA A 84 2.55 0.21 -7.14
CA ALA A 84 3.79 0.15 -7.91
C ALA A 84 3.82 -1.07 -8.82
N ARG A 85 4.47 -0.92 -9.99
CA ARG A 85 4.65 -2.01 -10.95
C ARG A 85 5.92 -2.82 -10.72
N ASP A 86 6.85 -2.30 -9.92
CA ASP A 86 8.08 -3.01 -9.57
C ASP A 86 7.79 -4.04 -8.49
N THR A 87 7.45 -5.21 -8.93
CA THR A 87 7.09 -6.36 -8.12
C THR A 87 8.10 -7.49 -8.32
N GLY A 88 9.39 -7.16 -8.29
CA GLY A 88 10.46 -8.15 -8.42
C GLY A 88 10.34 -9.32 -7.44
N HIS A 89 9.72 -9.09 -6.29
CA HIS A 89 9.36 -10.11 -5.31
C HIS A 89 8.08 -10.91 -5.69
N LEU A 90 7.31 -10.46 -6.68
CA LEU A 90 6.05 -11.06 -7.10
C LEU A 90 5.98 -11.21 -8.64
N PRO A 91 6.69 -12.20 -9.23
CA PRO A 91 6.68 -12.43 -10.69
C PRO A 91 5.27 -12.60 -11.29
N ARG A 92 4.32 -13.09 -10.47
CA ARG A 92 2.92 -13.28 -10.87
C ARG A 92 2.18 -11.97 -11.18
N ALA A 93 2.68 -10.85 -10.70
CA ALA A 93 2.11 -9.53 -11.03
C ALA A 93 2.22 -9.23 -12.54
N ALA A 94 3.23 -9.77 -13.24
CA ALA A 94 3.39 -9.64 -14.69
C ALA A 94 3.30 -8.19 -15.19
N GLY A 95 3.96 -7.26 -14.50
CA GLY A 95 3.96 -5.83 -14.83
C GLY A 95 2.72 -5.04 -14.39
N ARG A 96 1.75 -5.68 -13.73
CA ARG A 96 0.60 -4.98 -13.13
C ARG A 96 1.01 -4.24 -11.87
N ALA A 97 0.28 -3.18 -11.54
CA ALA A 97 0.49 -2.48 -10.28
C ALA A 97 0.03 -3.35 -9.11
N GLU A 98 0.84 -3.43 -8.06
CA GLU A 98 0.52 -4.11 -6.80
C GLU A 98 0.11 -3.09 -5.76
N LEU A 99 -0.97 -3.37 -5.04
CA LEU A 99 -1.37 -2.62 -3.85
C LEU A 99 -0.63 -3.16 -2.64
N GLY A 100 0.18 -2.31 -2.02
CA GLY A 100 0.77 -2.52 -0.72
C GLY A 100 0.26 -1.50 0.29
N TYR A 101 0.16 -1.87 1.55
CA TYR A 101 -0.28 -0.98 2.63
C TYR A 101 0.33 -1.40 3.96
N LEU A 102 0.71 -0.40 4.73
CA LEU A 102 1.21 -0.55 6.10
C LEU A 102 0.55 0.54 6.95
N PHE A 103 0.10 0.17 8.14
CA PHE A 103 -0.46 1.11 9.10
C PHE A 103 0.15 0.89 10.48
N LEU A 104 0.38 1.97 11.21
CA LEU A 104 0.83 1.91 12.60
C LEU A 104 -0.17 1.09 13.43
N PRO A 105 0.30 0.24 14.36
CA PRO A 105 -0.59 -0.63 15.17
C PRO A 105 -1.71 0.12 15.88
N GLU A 106 -1.44 1.31 16.38
CA GLU A 106 -2.43 2.17 17.04
C GLU A 106 -3.54 2.68 16.10
N ALA A 107 -3.34 2.58 14.79
CA ALA A 107 -4.35 2.94 13.79
C ALA A 107 -5.21 1.75 13.34
N TRP A 108 -4.93 0.54 13.84
CA TRP A 108 -5.68 -0.65 13.46
C TRP A 108 -7.06 -0.72 14.13
N GLY A 109 -8.01 -1.35 13.46
CA GLY A 109 -9.35 -1.60 14.01
C GLY A 109 -10.36 -0.47 13.80
N TYR A 110 -9.99 0.62 13.15
CA TYR A 110 -10.85 1.78 12.88
C TYR A 110 -11.38 1.85 11.44
N GLY A 111 -10.97 0.92 10.57
CA GLY A 111 -11.34 0.92 9.16
C GLY A 111 -10.54 1.89 8.28
N TYR A 112 -9.45 2.47 8.79
CA TYR A 112 -8.62 3.41 8.02
C TYR A 112 -7.96 2.79 6.81
N ALA A 113 -7.48 1.56 6.91
CA ALA A 113 -6.86 0.87 5.78
C ALA A 113 -7.84 0.68 4.62
N ALA A 114 -9.09 0.28 4.90
CA ALA A 114 -10.12 0.13 3.89
C ALA A 114 -10.47 1.47 3.24
N GLU A 115 -10.63 2.53 4.02
CA GLU A 115 -10.93 3.89 3.53
C GLU A 115 -9.81 4.43 2.65
N ALA A 116 -8.57 4.31 3.09
CA ALA A 116 -7.41 4.80 2.37
C ALA A 116 -7.14 3.99 1.09
N CYS A 117 -7.17 2.67 1.16
CA CYS A 117 -6.95 1.81 0.00
C CYS A 117 -8.03 2.00 -1.06
N ALA A 118 -9.31 2.15 -0.68
CA ALA A 118 -10.38 2.45 -1.62
C ALA A 118 -10.12 3.77 -2.36
N ALA A 119 -9.73 4.82 -1.65
CA ALA A 119 -9.40 6.11 -2.26
C ALA A 119 -8.19 6.02 -3.20
N ALA A 120 -7.17 5.25 -2.85
CA ALA A 120 -6.01 5.02 -3.71
C ALA A 120 -6.38 4.24 -4.98
N LEU A 121 -7.25 3.23 -4.88
CA LEU A 121 -7.74 2.47 -6.02
C LEU A 121 -8.61 3.34 -6.95
N ASP A 122 -9.47 4.20 -6.41
CA ASP A 122 -10.27 5.14 -7.19
C ASP A 122 -9.36 6.12 -7.96
N TRP A 123 -8.34 6.65 -7.30
CA TRP A 123 -7.33 7.48 -7.96
C TRP A 123 -6.62 6.73 -9.08
N PHE A 124 -6.20 5.49 -8.82
CA PHE A 124 -5.52 4.65 -9.82
C PHE A 124 -6.42 4.39 -11.04
N ALA A 125 -7.68 4.06 -10.81
CA ALA A 125 -8.65 3.81 -11.87
C ALA A 125 -8.89 5.06 -12.75
N ALA A 126 -8.85 6.24 -12.16
CA ALA A 126 -8.98 7.51 -12.89
C ALA A 126 -7.70 7.85 -13.67
N ALA A 127 -6.53 7.59 -13.08
CA ALA A 127 -5.23 7.89 -13.69
C ALA A 127 -4.85 6.89 -14.80
N LEU A 128 -5.22 5.63 -14.65
CA LEU A 128 -4.89 4.50 -15.55
C LEU A 128 -6.17 3.69 -15.83
N PRO A 129 -7.10 4.21 -16.64
CA PRO A 129 -8.38 3.57 -16.91
C PRO A 129 -8.23 2.14 -17.45
N GLY A 130 -9.00 1.21 -16.88
CA GLY A 130 -9.06 -0.18 -17.32
C GLY A 130 -7.90 -1.06 -16.83
N GLU A 131 -6.90 -0.50 -16.16
CA GLU A 131 -5.80 -1.31 -15.65
C GLU A 131 -6.17 -2.03 -14.34
N PRO A 132 -5.92 -3.33 -14.24
CA PRO A 132 -6.13 -4.08 -13.01
C PRO A 132 -5.02 -3.80 -12.00
N VAL A 133 -5.34 -4.00 -10.72
CA VAL A 133 -4.40 -3.98 -9.60
C VAL A 133 -4.35 -5.36 -8.98
N VAL A 134 -3.17 -5.82 -8.60
CA VAL A 134 -2.97 -7.09 -7.91
C VAL A 134 -2.59 -6.87 -6.45
N LEU A 135 -2.82 -7.89 -5.63
CA LEU A 135 -2.47 -7.90 -4.22
C LEU A 135 -2.05 -9.30 -3.84
N ALA A 136 -0.95 -9.43 -3.10
CA ALA A 136 -0.53 -10.66 -2.47
C ALA A 136 -0.44 -10.49 -0.96
N THR A 137 -0.88 -11.49 -0.22
CA THR A 137 -0.78 -11.52 1.25
C THR A 137 -0.70 -12.95 1.74
N GLN A 138 -0.09 -13.17 2.90
CA GLN A 138 -0.15 -14.48 3.54
C GLN A 138 -1.58 -14.81 3.95
N THR A 139 -2.02 -16.04 3.70
CA THR A 139 -3.37 -16.49 4.10
C THR A 139 -3.58 -16.45 5.61
N ALA A 140 -2.51 -16.56 6.39
CA ALA A 140 -2.52 -16.41 7.84
C ALA A 140 -2.80 -14.96 8.31
N ASN A 141 -2.56 -13.96 7.45
CA ASN A 141 -2.85 -12.57 7.74
C ASN A 141 -4.35 -12.28 7.52
N LEU A 142 -5.17 -12.65 8.49
CA LEU A 142 -6.63 -12.54 8.38
C LEU A 142 -7.11 -11.09 8.22
N ARG A 143 -6.39 -10.11 8.74
CA ARG A 143 -6.72 -8.70 8.54
C ARG A 143 -6.59 -8.31 7.07
N SER A 144 -5.50 -8.68 6.45
CA SER A 144 -5.23 -8.42 5.04
C SER A 144 -6.19 -9.18 4.14
N MET A 145 -6.52 -10.44 4.47
CA MET A 145 -7.51 -11.24 3.74
C MET A 145 -8.89 -10.58 3.75
N ARG A 146 -9.35 -10.10 4.91
CA ARG A 146 -10.63 -9.38 5.04
C ARG A 146 -10.63 -8.06 4.30
N LEU A 147 -9.51 -7.33 4.34
CA LEU A 147 -9.36 -6.07 3.63
C LEU A 147 -9.42 -6.28 2.11
N ALA A 148 -8.71 -7.27 1.58
CA ALA A 148 -8.75 -7.61 0.15
C ALA A 148 -10.18 -7.92 -0.31
N ALA A 149 -10.91 -8.75 0.44
CA ALA A 149 -12.31 -9.06 0.14
C ALA A 149 -13.20 -7.81 0.17
N ARG A 150 -13.03 -6.97 1.18
CA ARG A 150 -13.81 -5.72 1.32
C ARG A 150 -13.56 -4.72 0.20
N LEU A 151 -12.33 -4.67 -0.32
CA LEU A 151 -11.95 -3.81 -1.45
C LEU A 151 -12.43 -4.37 -2.80
N GLY A 152 -12.91 -5.61 -2.86
CA GLY A 152 -13.39 -6.24 -4.09
C GLY A 152 -12.33 -6.99 -4.88
N PHE A 153 -11.19 -7.34 -4.25
CA PHE A 153 -10.23 -8.25 -4.87
C PHE A 153 -10.81 -9.66 -4.95
N THR A 154 -10.62 -10.32 -6.07
CA THR A 154 -10.99 -11.72 -6.28
C THR A 154 -9.77 -12.60 -6.31
N GLU A 155 -9.86 -13.79 -5.69
CA GLU A 155 -8.78 -14.77 -5.68
C GLU A 155 -8.45 -15.24 -7.10
N VAL A 156 -7.17 -15.20 -7.44
CA VAL A 156 -6.64 -15.77 -8.69
C VAL A 156 -5.97 -17.11 -8.42
N GLU A 157 -5.10 -17.18 -7.42
CA GLU A 157 -4.41 -18.40 -7.01
C GLU A 157 -3.90 -18.31 -5.57
N ARG A 158 -3.48 -19.45 -5.04
CA ARG A 158 -2.65 -19.56 -3.83
C ARG A 158 -1.36 -20.27 -4.18
N PHE A 159 -0.28 -19.89 -3.52
CA PHE A 159 1.04 -20.46 -3.76
C PHE A 159 1.92 -20.39 -2.51
N GLU A 160 2.92 -21.26 -2.45
CA GLU A 160 3.93 -21.24 -1.40
C GLU A 160 5.08 -20.29 -1.78
N ALA A 161 5.38 -19.37 -0.91
CA ALA A 161 6.54 -18.50 -1.00
C ALA A 161 6.94 -17.99 0.38
N TYR A 162 8.24 -17.75 0.58
CA TYR A 162 8.78 -17.22 1.84
C TYR A 162 8.38 -18.03 3.08
N GLY A 163 8.23 -19.35 2.90
CA GLY A 163 7.87 -20.28 4.00
C GLY A 163 6.39 -20.23 4.42
N ALA A 164 5.51 -19.64 3.64
CA ALA A 164 4.10 -19.53 3.96
C ALA A 164 3.21 -19.56 2.72
N GLU A 165 1.95 -20.00 2.90
CA GLU A 165 0.95 -19.91 1.85
C GLU A 165 0.59 -18.45 1.60
N GLN A 166 0.67 -18.04 0.34
CA GLN A 166 0.29 -16.72 -0.16
C GLN A 166 -1.04 -16.80 -0.89
N TRP A 167 -1.88 -15.80 -0.68
CA TRP A 167 -3.06 -15.51 -1.46
C TRP A 167 -2.73 -14.43 -2.49
N PHE A 168 -3.12 -14.65 -3.73
CA PHE A 168 -2.96 -13.69 -4.81
C PHE A 168 -4.30 -13.37 -5.41
N GLY A 169 -4.63 -12.09 -5.45
CA GLY A 169 -5.89 -11.61 -5.97
C GLY A 169 -5.74 -10.45 -6.93
N MET A 170 -6.83 -10.19 -7.67
CA MET A 170 -6.92 -9.12 -8.65
C MET A 170 -8.16 -8.27 -8.41
N TRP A 171 -7.98 -6.98 -8.59
CA TRP A 171 -9.04 -5.97 -8.61
C TRP A 171 -9.07 -5.30 -9.98
N SER A 172 -10.25 -5.08 -10.50
CA SER A 172 -10.46 -4.31 -11.73
C SER A 172 -11.45 -3.18 -11.46
N PRO A 173 -11.22 -2.00 -12.03
CA PRO A 173 -12.19 -0.91 -11.91
C PRO A 173 -13.53 -1.35 -12.48
N ALA A 174 -14.64 -0.88 -11.88
CA ALA A 174 -15.97 -1.08 -12.44
C ALA A 174 -16.01 -0.51 -13.86
N ALA A 175 -16.61 -1.27 -14.80
CA ALA A 175 -16.83 -0.75 -16.13
C ALA A 175 -17.65 0.55 -16.05
N PRO A 176 -17.32 1.60 -16.84
CA PRO A 176 -18.13 2.79 -16.88
C PRO A 176 -19.56 2.40 -17.24
N SER A 177 -20.51 2.86 -16.44
CA SER A 177 -21.92 2.66 -16.76
C SER A 177 -22.23 3.28 -18.12
N PRO A 178 -23.00 2.59 -18.98
CA PRO A 178 -23.34 3.07 -20.31
C PRO A 178 -24.14 4.37 -20.27
#